data_1b6fdb5d5735b3a3e37704cd2f7a53d4
#
_entry.id   1b6fdb5d5735b3a3e37704cd2f7a53d4
#
_cell.length_a   1.000
_cell.length_b   1.000
_cell.length_c   1.000
_cell.angle_alpha   90.00
_cell.angle_beta   90.00
_cell.angle_gamma   90.00
#
_symmetry.space_group_name_H-M   'P 1'
#
loop_
_entity.id
_entity.type
_entity.pdbx_description
1 polymer ?
#
loop_
_entity_poly.entity_id
_entity_poly.type
_entity_poly.pdbx_seq_one_letter_code
_entity_poly.pdbx_strand_id
1 'polypeptide(L)'
;MNNPTLPLAKTLPNVSRLVFGCMGLGGEWNRNPLTAQDENQAYAAVEAALEVGINLFDHADIYKFGKAEEVFGCILANDSTLRERIYLQSKCGIRLGDEQGVKQYDFSAKWVTASVEGILERLGVENLDVLMLHRPDPLVEFEELGTALQALKQAGKVNHFGVSNMNSAQIDLLQQATGEVVVANQLEMSLAKSDFIKQGMGLPSSASDYVAGTLEHARRHNIQLQAWGSMGQGRFSERGLHSDDHNTRQTAEMVMALAAEYGVSSEAIVLAFLMRHPNQIQPVIGTANPQRIRACAQVEKVMLSRSHWYGLFEKTLGHEIP
;
A
#
# COMPACT_ATOMS: atom_id res chain seq x y z
N MET A 1 24.40 -3.20 9.07
CA MET A 1 24.26 -2.39 7.83
C MET A 1 23.24 -1.32 8.13
N ASN A 2 23.54 -0.03 7.89
CA ASN A 2 22.55 1.03 8.09
C ASN A 2 21.43 0.84 7.07
N ASN A 3 20.23 0.46 7.52
CA ASN A 3 19.05 0.48 6.67
C ASN A 3 18.84 1.93 6.18
N PRO A 4 18.69 2.15 4.88
CA PRO A 4 18.45 3.50 4.39
C PRO A 4 17.14 4.04 4.96
N THR A 5 17.13 5.30 5.35
CA THR A 5 15.94 5.97 5.90
C THR A 5 14.89 6.14 4.81
N LEU A 6 13.66 5.69 5.06
CA LEU A 6 12.54 5.87 4.14
C LEU A 6 12.25 7.36 3.89
N PRO A 7 11.89 7.79 2.67
CA PRO A 7 11.40 9.14 2.42
C PRO A 7 10.31 9.59 3.39
N LEU A 8 9.35 8.71 3.67
CA LEU A 8 8.23 8.95 4.58
C LEU A 8 8.67 9.17 6.04
N ALA A 9 9.82 8.66 6.45
CA ALA A 9 10.33 8.85 7.82
C ALA A 9 10.68 10.31 8.16
N LYS A 10 10.80 11.19 7.16
CA LYS A 10 10.92 12.65 7.38
C LYS A 10 9.64 13.25 7.94
N THR A 11 8.51 12.65 7.62
CA THR A 11 7.16 13.10 7.97
C THR A 11 6.59 12.27 9.11
N LEU A 12 6.79 10.95 9.07
CA LEU A 12 6.36 9.98 10.06
C LEU A 12 7.62 9.32 10.70
N PRO A 13 8.17 9.88 11.76
CA PRO A 13 9.39 9.37 12.39
C PRO A 13 9.27 7.91 12.82
N ASN A 14 10.28 7.09 12.51
CA ASN A 14 10.29 5.65 12.84
C ASN A 14 9.18 4.83 12.17
N VAL A 15 8.60 5.32 11.06
CA VAL A 15 7.63 4.53 10.30
C VAL A 15 8.24 3.21 9.83
N SER A 16 7.50 2.11 9.95
CA SER A 16 7.93 0.77 9.59
C SER A 16 8.16 0.63 8.09
N ARG A 17 9.09 -0.25 7.71
CA ARG A 17 9.40 -0.53 6.29
C ARG A 17 8.32 -1.35 5.59
N LEU A 18 7.47 -2.05 6.34
CA LEU A 18 6.25 -2.69 5.88
C LEU A 18 5.03 -1.88 6.32
N VAL A 19 4.00 -1.90 5.51
CA VAL A 19 2.67 -1.33 5.81
C VAL A 19 1.67 -2.47 5.95
N PHE A 20 0.81 -2.40 6.95
CA PHE A 20 -0.29 -3.34 7.09
C PHE A 20 -1.52 -2.84 6.33
N GLY A 21 -1.89 -3.53 5.24
CA GLY A 21 -3.07 -3.24 4.45
C GLY A 21 -4.33 -3.83 5.07
N CYS A 22 -5.23 -3.00 5.52
CA CYS A 22 -6.42 -3.37 6.29
C CYS A 22 -7.60 -3.88 5.45
N MET A 23 -7.48 -3.98 4.11
CA MET A 23 -8.56 -4.47 3.25
C MET A 23 -9.07 -5.88 3.60
N GLY A 24 -8.22 -6.70 4.25
CA GLY A 24 -8.57 -8.05 4.71
C GLY A 24 -9.35 -8.09 6.01
N LEU A 25 -9.54 -6.97 6.70
CA LEU A 25 -10.29 -6.87 7.95
C LEU A 25 -11.79 -6.64 7.69
N GLY A 26 -12.64 -6.89 8.70
CA GLY A 26 -14.08 -6.62 8.64
C GLY A 26 -14.89 -7.65 7.86
N GLY A 27 -14.39 -8.87 7.71
CA GLY A 27 -15.13 -10.01 7.13
C GLY A 27 -15.35 -9.94 5.62
N GLU A 28 -16.53 -10.32 5.16
CA GLU A 28 -16.87 -10.42 3.74
C GLU A 28 -17.23 -9.04 3.11
N TRP A 29 -17.12 -8.96 1.78
CA TRP A 29 -17.57 -7.80 0.99
C TRP A 29 -19.10 -7.73 0.90
N ASN A 30 -19.73 -7.39 2.00
CA ASN A 30 -21.18 -7.18 2.13
C ASN A 30 -21.47 -6.12 3.19
N ARG A 31 -22.73 -5.73 3.33
CA ARG A 31 -23.20 -4.74 4.32
C ARG A 31 -23.76 -5.37 5.60
N ASN A 32 -23.51 -6.68 5.81
CA ASN A 32 -23.91 -7.33 7.07
C ASN A 32 -23.08 -6.78 8.23
N PRO A 33 -23.65 -6.69 9.42
CA PRO A 33 -22.91 -6.28 10.62
C PRO A 33 -21.65 -7.14 10.86
N LEU A 34 -20.67 -6.54 11.54
CA LEU A 34 -19.50 -7.28 12.03
C LEU A 34 -19.92 -8.41 12.95
N THR A 35 -19.23 -9.52 12.85
CA THR A 35 -19.39 -10.67 13.76
C THR A 35 -18.23 -10.71 14.76
N ALA A 36 -18.43 -11.40 15.89
CA ALA A 36 -17.33 -11.65 16.84
C ALA A 36 -16.14 -12.39 16.20
N GLN A 37 -16.37 -13.18 15.16
CA GLN A 37 -15.30 -13.84 14.40
C GLN A 37 -14.49 -12.82 13.60
N ASP A 38 -15.13 -11.84 12.96
CA ASP A 38 -14.46 -10.76 12.21
C ASP A 38 -13.60 -9.91 13.14
N GLU A 39 -14.13 -9.58 14.31
CA GLU A 39 -13.42 -8.84 15.35
C GLU A 39 -12.19 -9.62 15.84
N ASN A 40 -12.35 -10.88 16.24
CA ASN A 40 -11.25 -11.72 16.72
C ASN A 40 -10.15 -11.89 15.66
N GLN A 41 -10.52 -12.03 14.39
CA GLN A 41 -9.58 -12.11 13.28
C GLN A 41 -8.81 -10.79 13.11
N ALA A 42 -9.50 -9.67 13.20
CA ALA A 42 -8.87 -8.35 13.10
C ALA A 42 -7.91 -8.11 14.26
N TYR A 43 -8.30 -8.41 15.50
CA TYR A 43 -7.43 -8.32 16.67
C TYR A 43 -6.16 -9.14 16.50
N ALA A 44 -6.27 -10.42 16.15
CA ALA A 44 -5.12 -11.31 15.95
C ALA A 44 -4.18 -10.82 14.84
N ALA A 45 -4.72 -10.25 13.76
CA ALA A 45 -3.92 -9.72 12.66
C ALA A 45 -3.19 -8.42 13.05
N VAL A 46 -3.86 -7.50 13.73
CA VAL A 46 -3.26 -6.24 14.21
C VAL A 46 -2.20 -6.51 15.26
N GLU A 47 -2.46 -7.39 16.22
CA GLU A 47 -1.50 -7.82 17.23
C GLU A 47 -0.24 -8.40 16.57
N ALA A 48 -0.40 -9.32 15.61
CA ALA A 48 0.73 -9.89 14.87
C ALA A 48 1.52 -8.84 14.08
N ALA A 49 0.87 -7.80 13.54
CA ALA A 49 1.55 -6.71 12.85
C ALA A 49 2.37 -5.86 13.84
N LEU A 50 1.80 -5.51 14.98
CA LEU A 50 2.49 -4.76 16.04
C LEU A 50 3.68 -5.54 16.62
N GLU A 51 3.51 -6.84 16.87
CA GLU A 51 4.54 -7.74 17.39
C GLU A 51 5.79 -7.76 16.49
N VAL A 52 5.63 -7.67 15.18
CA VAL A 52 6.74 -7.62 14.23
C VAL A 52 7.21 -6.20 13.88
N GLY A 53 6.73 -5.20 14.60
CA GLY A 53 7.16 -3.80 14.47
C GLY A 53 6.51 -3.02 13.33
N ILE A 54 5.43 -3.51 12.73
CA ILE A 54 4.65 -2.72 11.76
C ILE A 54 3.82 -1.70 12.53
N ASN A 55 3.97 -0.42 12.17
CA ASN A 55 3.29 0.69 12.82
C ASN A 55 2.54 1.63 11.86
N LEU A 56 2.48 1.32 10.56
CA LEU A 56 1.64 2.03 9.59
C LEU A 56 0.53 1.12 9.09
N PHE A 57 -0.73 1.53 9.32
CA PHE A 57 -1.95 0.81 8.96
C PHE A 57 -2.66 1.56 7.83
N ASP A 58 -2.91 0.84 6.72
CA ASP A 58 -3.41 1.39 5.47
C ASP A 58 -4.86 0.96 5.23
N HIS A 59 -5.78 1.88 5.41
CA HIS A 59 -7.22 1.73 5.22
C HIS A 59 -7.72 2.33 3.90
N ALA A 60 -9.00 2.21 3.64
CA ALA A 60 -9.77 3.02 2.70
C ALA A 60 -11.25 3.00 3.11
N ASP A 61 -11.94 4.11 2.86
CA ASP A 61 -13.36 4.31 3.16
C ASP A 61 -14.26 3.22 2.56
N ILE A 62 -13.87 2.67 1.41
CA ILE A 62 -14.65 1.63 0.70
C ILE A 62 -14.36 0.20 1.19
N TYR A 63 -13.29 -0.05 1.97
CA TYR A 63 -12.91 -1.41 2.32
C TYR A 63 -13.99 -2.12 3.13
N LYS A 64 -14.55 -3.19 2.52
CA LYS A 64 -15.67 -3.95 3.11
C LYS A 64 -16.89 -3.05 3.44
N PHE A 65 -17.11 -1.98 2.63
CA PHE A 65 -18.16 -0.98 2.84
C PHE A 65 -18.00 -0.20 4.18
N GLY A 66 -16.76 0.08 4.59
CA GLY A 66 -16.44 0.78 5.84
C GLY A 66 -16.11 -0.14 7.00
N LYS A 67 -16.51 -1.42 6.97
CA LYS A 67 -16.32 -2.37 8.09
C LYS A 67 -14.85 -2.60 8.47
N ALA A 68 -13.91 -2.42 7.52
CA ALA A 68 -12.48 -2.52 7.84
C ALA A 68 -12.02 -1.40 8.79
N GLU A 69 -12.54 -0.19 8.64
CA GLU A 69 -12.31 0.92 9.56
C GLU A 69 -13.10 0.75 10.85
N GLU A 70 -14.37 0.30 10.80
CA GLU A 70 -15.19 0.05 11.98
C GLU A 70 -14.55 -0.95 12.94
N VAL A 71 -14.09 -2.11 12.43
CA VAL A 71 -13.43 -3.12 13.28
C VAL A 71 -12.11 -2.62 13.83
N PHE A 72 -11.37 -1.79 13.09
CA PHE A 72 -10.14 -1.19 13.59
C PHE A 72 -10.43 -0.13 14.66
N GLY A 73 -11.51 0.64 14.51
CA GLY A 73 -12.03 1.55 15.52
C GLY A 73 -12.37 0.84 16.84
N CYS A 74 -12.96 -0.37 16.79
CA CYS A 74 -13.17 -1.18 17.98
C CYS A 74 -11.84 -1.56 18.66
N ILE A 75 -10.78 -1.86 17.87
CA ILE A 75 -9.46 -2.16 18.43
C ILE A 75 -8.89 -0.92 19.14
N LEU A 76 -8.97 0.26 18.52
CA LEU A 76 -8.50 1.52 19.10
C LEU A 76 -9.26 1.88 20.39
N ALA A 77 -10.57 1.65 20.42
CA ALA A 77 -11.40 1.90 21.61
C ALA A 77 -11.02 0.99 22.79
N ASN A 78 -10.56 -0.24 22.52
CA ASN A 78 -10.13 -1.20 23.55
C ASN A 78 -8.68 -0.99 24.03
N ASP A 79 -7.83 -0.32 23.26
CA ASP A 79 -6.47 0.09 23.66
C ASP A 79 -6.26 1.57 23.37
N SER A 80 -6.58 2.42 24.34
CA SER A 80 -6.45 3.88 24.22
C SER A 80 -5.02 4.37 23.96
N THR A 81 -4.00 3.52 24.22
CA THR A 81 -2.59 3.86 23.99
C THR A 81 -2.12 3.49 22.58
N LEU A 82 -2.90 2.69 21.84
CA LEU A 82 -2.50 2.20 20.53
C LEU A 82 -2.33 3.34 19.53
N ARG A 83 -3.25 4.33 19.54
CA ARG A 83 -3.20 5.47 18.60
C ARG A 83 -1.87 6.23 18.64
N GLU A 84 -1.25 6.34 19.79
CA GLU A 84 0.05 7.04 19.97
C GLU A 84 1.24 6.24 19.42
N ARG A 85 1.08 4.93 19.22
CA ARG A 85 2.14 4.00 18.79
C ARG A 85 2.10 3.68 17.31
N ILE A 86 1.06 4.13 16.62
CA ILE A 86 0.83 3.80 15.21
C ILE A 86 0.55 5.03 14.37
N TYR A 87 0.70 4.85 13.06
CA TYR A 87 0.27 5.79 12.04
C TYR A 87 -0.94 5.24 11.30
N LEU A 88 -1.93 6.10 11.07
CA LEU A 88 -3.14 5.79 10.33
C LEU A 88 -3.12 6.47 8.97
N GLN A 89 -3.14 5.66 7.92
CA GLN A 89 -3.33 6.08 6.54
C GLN A 89 -4.68 5.57 6.07
N SER A 90 -5.53 6.43 5.51
CA SER A 90 -6.75 5.99 4.85
C SER A 90 -6.93 6.67 3.50
N LYS A 91 -7.87 6.19 2.70
CA LYS A 91 -8.06 6.63 1.31
C LYS A 91 -9.51 7.00 1.07
N CYS A 92 -9.72 7.99 0.20
CA CYS A 92 -11.05 8.38 -0.29
C CYS A 92 -11.03 8.64 -1.81
N GLY A 93 -12.20 8.90 -2.38
CA GLY A 93 -12.36 9.31 -3.78
C GLY A 93 -12.82 8.18 -4.71
N ILE A 94 -13.07 6.97 -4.21
CA ILE A 94 -13.82 5.95 -4.94
C ILE A 94 -15.24 5.94 -4.38
N ARG A 95 -16.21 6.23 -5.25
CA ARG A 95 -17.62 6.08 -4.92
C ARG A 95 -18.12 4.77 -5.51
N LEU A 96 -18.52 3.85 -4.63
CA LEU A 96 -19.08 2.56 -5.07
C LEU A 96 -20.44 2.78 -5.73
N GLY A 97 -20.74 1.98 -6.75
CA GLY A 97 -22.07 1.99 -7.37
C GLY A 97 -23.14 1.46 -6.41
N ASP A 98 -24.32 2.07 -6.49
CA ASP A 98 -25.53 1.70 -5.76
C ASP A 98 -26.78 1.91 -6.62
N GLU A 99 -27.97 1.90 -6.01
CA GLU A 99 -29.26 2.15 -6.70
C GLU A 99 -29.33 3.58 -7.29
N GLN A 100 -28.50 4.51 -6.83
CA GLN A 100 -28.50 5.92 -7.22
C GLN A 100 -27.53 6.23 -8.35
N GLY A 101 -26.55 5.33 -8.64
CA GLY A 101 -25.59 5.57 -9.69
C GLY A 101 -24.50 4.51 -9.86
N VAL A 102 -23.77 4.68 -10.95
CA VAL A 102 -22.62 3.80 -11.28
C VAL A 102 -21.43 4.09 -10.37
N LYS A 103 -20.51 3.12 -10.28
CA LYS A 103 -19.21 3.35 -9.66
C LYS A 103 -18.46 4.46 -10.40
N GLN A 104 -17.90 5.39 -9.65
CA GLN A 104 -17.17 6.54 -10.18
C GLN A 104 -16.00 6.94 -9.26
N TYR A 105 -15.07 7.72 -9.79
CA TYR A 105 -14.09 8.45 -8.99
C TYR A 105 -14.66 9.86 -8.76
N ASP A 106 -14.51 10.38 -7.53
CA ASP A 106 -15.11 11.65 -7.15
C ASP A 106 -14.18 12.38 -6.18
N PHE A 107 -13.48 13.40 -6.69
CA PHE A 107 -12.63 14.30 -5.91
C PHE A 107 -13.27 15.67 -5.68
N SER A 108 -14.60 15.79 -5.82
CA SER A 108 -15.29 17.01 -5.43
C SER A 108 -15.05 17.32 -3.94
N ALA A 109 -14.99 18.59 -3.60
CA ALA A 109 -14.80 19.05 -2.22
C ALA A 109 -15.83 18.42 -1.27
N LYS A 110 -17.09 18.32 -1.73
CA LYS A 110 -18.19 17.73 -0.97
C LYS A 110 -17.91 16.26 -0.65
N TRP A 111 -17.51 15.46 -1.67
CA TRP A 111 -17.29 14.03 -1.47
C TRP A 111 -16.08 13.75 -0.60
N VAL A 112 -14.94 14.40 -0.87
CA VAL A 112 -13.70 14.24 -0.10
C VAL A 112 -13.93 14.60 1.36
N THR A 113 -14.59 15.73 1.65
CA THR A 113 -14.89 16.14 3.02
C THR A 113 -15.78 15.12 3.74
N ALA A 114 -16.88 14.70 3.10
CA ALA A 114 -17.78 13.69 3.69
C ALA A 114 -17.10 12.35 3.91
N SER A 115 -16.22 11.92 2.98
CA SER A 115 -15.43 10.69 3.13
C SER A 115 -14.51 10.78 4.34
N VAL A 116 -13.79 11.88 4.53
CA VAL A 116 -12.89 12.06 5.69
C VAL A 116 -13.68 12.05 7.01
N GLU A 117 -14.81 12.74 7.09
CA GLU A 117 -15.67 12.69 8.29
C GLU A 117 -16.09 11.26 8.61
N GLY A 118 -16.56 10.51 7.61
CA GLY A 118 -16.94 9.11 7.80
C GLY A 118 -15.78 8.20 8.19
N ILE A 119 -14.56 8.41 7.66
CA ILE A 119 -13.36 7.68 8.05
C ILE A 119 -13.04 7.92 9.52
N LEU A 120 -13.01 9.18 9.95
CA LEU A 120 -12.70 9.56 11.34
C LEU A 120 -13.75 8.99 12.31
N GLU A 121 -15.03 9.03 11.94
CA GLU A 121 -16.13 8.44 12.73
C GLU A 121 -15.96 6.93 12.88
N ARG A 122 -15.73 6.18 11.79
CA ARG A 122 -15.56 4.71 11.84
C ARG A 122 -14.32 4.28 12.60
N LEU A 123 -13.22 5.00 12.45
CA LEU A 123 -11.98 4.73 13.20
C LEU A 123 -12.05 5.21 14.66
N GLY A 124 -12.99 6.11 15.01
CA GLY A 124 -13.09 6.69 16.33
C GLY A 124 -11.90 7.58 16.69
N VAL A 125 -11.34 8.32 15.72
CA VAL A 125 -10.15 9.18 15.89
C VAL A 125 -10.42 10.62 15.44
N GLU A 126 -9.63 11.56 15.98
CA GLU A 126 -9.75 12.98 15.63
C GLU A 126 -9.03 13.33 14.32
N ASN A 127 -8.00 12.56 13.94
CA ASN A 127 -7.20 12.85 12.74
C ASN A 127 -6.58 11.60 12.10
N LEU A 128 -6.26 11.75 10.81
CA LEU A 128 -5.42 10.83 10.05
C LEU A 128 -3.99 11.39 9.96
N ASP A 129 -3.01 10.51 10.03
CA ASP A 129 -1.61 10.88 9.72
C ASP A 129 -1.43 11.13 8.23
N VAL A 130 -2.05 10.30 7.36
CA VAL A 130 -2.02 10.48 5.91
C VAL A 130 -3.40 10.20 5.32
N LEU A 131 -3.92 11.13 4.53
CA LEU A 131 -5.05 10.91 3.63
C LEU A 131 -4.53 10.67 2.21
N MET A 132 -4.93 9.55 1.61
CA MET A 132 -4.58 9.20 0.23
C MET A 132 -5.76 9.47 -0.71
N LEU A 133 -5.50 10.07 -1.87
CA LEU A 133 -6.45 10.10 -2.98
C LEU A 133 -6.36 8.77 -3.73
N HIS A 134 -7.42 7.94 -3.68
CA HIS A 134 -7.37 6.50 -3.96
C HIS A 134 -7.13 6.14 -5.43
N ARG A 135 -7.74 6.88 -6.37
CA ARG A 135 -7.59 6.72 -7.83
C ARG A 135 -7.71 8.07 -8.52
N PRO A 136 -6.95 8.33 -9.59
CA PRO A 136 -7.11 9.58 -10.33
C PRO A 136 -8.55 9.76 -10.79
N ASP A 137 -9.13 10.91 -10.50
CA ASP A 137 -10.43 11.32 -11.02
C ASP A 137 -10.20 12.12 -12.30
N PRO A 138 -10.68 11.66 -13.48
CA PRO A 138 -10.51 12.39 -14.72
C PRO A 138 -11.34 13.71 -14.79
N LEU A 139 -12.27 13.91 -13.87
CA LEU A 139 -13.10 15.11 -13.79
C LEU A 139 -12.68 16.05 -12.64
N VAL A 140 -11.51 15.83 -12.05
CA VAL A 140 -11.04 16.64 -10.92
C VAL A 140 -10.79 18.10 -11.31
N GLU A 141 -11.32 19.01 -10.51
CA GLU A 141 -10.95 20.43 -10.49
C GLU A 141 -9.94 20.63 -9.36
N PHE A 142 -8.66 20.75 -9.71
CA PHE A 142 -7.58 20.75 -8.72
C PHE A 142 -7.65 21.89 -7.72
N GLU A 143 -8.13 23.07 -8.11
CA GLU A 143 -8.29 24.22 -7.24
C GLU A 143 -9.38 24.01 -6.19
N GLU A 144 -10.50 23.39 -6.58
CA GLU A 144 -11.58 23.01 -5.65
C GLU A 144 -11.08 21.96 -4.66
N LEU A 145 -10.46 20.89 -5.17
CA LEU A 145 -9.87 19.83 -4.35
C LEU A 145 -8.82 20.39 -3.39
N GLY A 146 -7.92 21.25 -3.90
CA GLY A 146 -6.86 21.89 -3.11
C GLY A 146 -7.43 22.68 -1.93
N THR A 147 -8.49 23.46 -2.16
CA THR A 147 -9.20 24.23 -1.13
C THR A 147 -9.77 23.30 -0.05
N ALA A 148 -10.41 22.20 -0.45
CA ALA A 148 -10.99 21.23 0.48
C ALA A 148 -9.92 20.53 1.33
N LEU A 149 -8.79 20.11 0.72
CA LEU A 149 -7.68 19.48 1.43
C LEU A 149 -7.03 20.44 2.43
N GLN A 150 -6.82 21.69 2.04
CA GLN A 150 -6.31 22.72 2.96
C GLN A 150 -7.26 22.95 4.15
N ALA A 151 -8.58 23.01 3.92
CA ALA A 151 -9.56 23.15 4.99
C ALA A 151 -9.51 21.96 5.97
N LEU A 152 -9.39 20.73 5.48
CA LEU A 152 -9.25 19.53 6.32
C LEU A 152 -7.96 19.57 7.16
N LYS A 153 -6.86 20.05 6.58
CA LYS A 153 -5.58 20.22 7.30
C LYS A 153 -5.68 21.31 8.37
N GLN A 154 -6.24 22.47 8.03
CA GLN A 154 -6.41 23.57 8.98
C GLN A 154 -7.35 23.19 10.14
N ALA A 155 -8.34 22.34 9.89
CA ALA A 155 -9.21 21.77 10.92
C ALA A 155 -8.53 20.69 11.78
N GLY A 156 -7.27 20.32 11.48
CA GLY A 156 -6.54 19.29 12.21
C GLY A 156 -7.01 17.86 11.94
N LYS A 157 -7.84 17.63 10.91
CA LYS A 157 -8.41 16.31 10.57
C LYS A 157 -7.46 15.43 9.75
N VAL A 158 -6.54 16.04 9.01
CA VAL A 158 -5.56 15.37 8.17
C VAL A 158 -4.21 16.05 8.33
N ASN A 159 -3.17 15.29 8.67
CA ASN A 159 -1.84 15.83 8.86
C ASN A 159 -1.07 15.96 7.54
N HIS A 160 -1.15 14.95 6.67
CA HIS A 160 -0.41 14.89 5.41
C HIS A 160 -1.25 14.27 4.30
N PHE A 161 -0.87 14.55 3.04
CA PHE A 161 -1.56 14.04 1.86
C PHE A 161 -0.65 13.11 1.05
N GLY A 162 -1.25 12.06 0.55
CA GLY A 162 -0.67 11.13 -0.39
C GLY A 162 -1.63 10.85 -1.55
N VAL A 163 -1.16 10.07 -2.50
CA VAL A 163 -1.94 9.66 -3.68
C VAL A 163 -1.78 8.18 -3.95
N SER A 164 -2.67 7.63 -4.73
CA SER A 164 -2.55 6.26 -5.23
C SER A 164 -2.83 6.23 -6.73
N ASN A 165 -1.99 5.52 -7.47
CA ASN A 165 -2.09 5.35 -8.93
C ASN A 165 -2.03 6.66 -9.75
N MET A 166 -1.40 7.69 -9.22
CA MET A 166 -1.19 8.95 -9.93
C MET A 166 0.18 9.00 -10.61
N ASN A 167 0.24 9.66 -11.75
CA ASN A 167 1.49 9.95 -12.44
C ASN A 167 2.12 11.27 -11.91
N SER A 168 3.36 11.53 -12.33
CA SER A 168 4.12 12.70 -11.89
C SER A 168 3.42 14.03 -12.18
N ALA A 169 2.83 14.20 -13.36
CA ALA A 169 2.16 15.45 -13.74
C ALA A 169 0.90 15.70 -12.88
N GLN A 170 0.13 14.67 -12.56
CA GLN A 170 -1.02 14.77 -11.66
C GLN A 170 -0.61 15.15 -10.25
N ILE A 171 0.51 14.59 -9.76
CA ILE A 171 1.08 14.94 -8.45
C ILE A 171 1.51 16.41 -8.44
N ASP A 172 2.19 16.88 -9.48
CA ASP A 172 2.65 18.27 -9.58
C ASP A 172 1.48 19.26 -9.58
N LEU A 173 0.40 18.96 -10.34
CA LEU A 173 -0.83 19.77 -10.33
C LEU A 173 -1.49 19.80 -8.94
N LEU A 174 -1.57 18.66 -8.26
CA LEU A 174 -2.13 18.59 -6.90
C LEU A 174 -1.29 19.42 -5.91
N GLN A 175 0.02 19.28 -5.95
CA GLN A 175 0.94 20.05 -5.08
C GLN A 175 0.84 21.54 -5.36
N GLN A 176 0.70 21.93 -6.61
CA GLN A 176 0.50 23.34 -6.99
C GLN A 176 -0.81 23.89 -6.43
N ALA A 177 -1.91 23.14 -6.54
CA ALA A 177 -3.23 23.57 -6.08
C ALA A 177 -3.35 23.60 -4.55
N THR A 178 -2.69 22.66 -3.87
CA THR A 178 -2.75 22.58 -2.39
C THR A 178 -1.68 23.41 -1.70
N GLY A 179 -0.57 23.70 -2.34
CA GLY A 179 0.64 24.22 -1.68
C GLY A 179 1.31 23.20 -0.74
N GLU A 180 0.84 21.93 -0.74
CA GLU A 180 1.29 20.88 0.15
C GLU A 180 2.13 19.83 -0.60
N VAL A 181 3.07 19.21 0.10
CA VAL A 181 3.86 18.12 -0.45
C VAL A 181 3.10 16.82 -0.37
N VAL A 182 3.04 16.09 -1.48
CA VAL A 182 2.57 14.70 -1.51
C VAL A 182 3.64 13.81 -0.88
N VAL A 183 3.33 13.18 0.27
CA VAL A 183 4.30 12.39 1.03
C VAL A 183 4.46 10.96 0.54
N ALA A 184 3.45 10.41 -0.13
CA ALA A 184 3.45 9.03 -0.63
C ALA A 184 2.66 8.89 -1.93
N ASN A 185 3.11 7.96 -2.79
CA ASN A 185 2.33 7.46 -3.95
C ASN A 185 2.27 5.94 -3.88
N GLN A 186 1.05 5.40 -3.74
CA GLN A 186 0.82 3.98 -3.61
C GLN A 186 0.41 3.38 -4.96
N LEU A 187 1.25 2.49 -5.51
CA LEU A 187 1.15 1.94 -6.86
C LEU A 187 1.09 0.41 -6.83
N GLU A 188 0.51 -0.22 -7.86
CA GLU A 188 0.59 -1.68 -8.01
C GLU A 188 2.01 -2.08 -8.39
N MET A 189 2.74 -2.66 -7.46
CA MET A 189 4.11 -3.11 -7.68
C MET A 189 4.34 -4.45 -6.99
N SER A 190 4.89 -5.40 -7.71
CA SER A 190 5.29 -6.69 -7.17
C SER A 190 6.29 -7.37 -8.09
N LEU A 191 6.83 -8.51 -7.67
CA LEU A 191 7.60 -9.38 -8.56
C LEU A 191 6.75 -9.85 -9.76
N ALA A 192 5.42 -10.04 -9.58
CA ALA A 192 4.49 -10.38 -10.65
C ALA A 192 4.12 -9.18 -11.55
N LYS A 193 4.16 -7.97 -10.99
CA LYS A 193 3.80 -6.71 -11.66
C LYS A 193 5.01 -5.78 -11.63
N SER A 194 5.97 -6.05 -12.53
CA SER A 194 7.26 -5.36 -12.59
C SER A 194 7.37 -4.30 -13.70
N ASP A 195 6.23 -3.82 -14.20
CA ASP A 195 6.17 -2.84 -15.28
C ASP A 195 6.91 -1.54 -14.97
N PHE A 196 6.95 -1.14 -13.70
CA PHE A 196 7.71 0.00 -13.21
C PHE A 196 9.23 -0.14 -13.47
N ILE A 197 9.77 -1.37 -13.48
CA ILE A 197 11.18 -1.66 -13.81
C ILE A 197 11.34 -1.67 -15.32
N LYS A 198 10.45 -2.36 -16.05
CA LYS A 198 10.48 -2.47 -17.51
C LYS A 198 10.52 -1.12 -18.19
N GLN A 199 9.69 -0.17 -17.76
CA GLN A 199 9.67 1.18 -18.30
C GLN A 199 11.01 1.93 -18.11
N GLY A 200 11.61 1.82 -16.91
CA GLY A 200 12.91 2.43 -16.63
C GLY A 200 14.06 1.82 -17.45
N MET A 201 13.89 0.60 -17.97
CA MET A 201 14.86 -0.11 -18.81
C MET A 201 14.55 0.00 -20.31
N GLY A 202 13.44 0.67 -20.70
CA GLY A 202 13.01 0.73 -22.10
C GLY A 202 12.49 -0.59 -22.65
N LEU A 203 12.09 -1.54 -21.78
CA LEU A 203 11.51 -2.82 -22.20
C LEU A 203 10.03 -2.65 -22.56
N PRO A 204 9.52 -3.49 -23.50
CA PRO A 204 8.09 -3.51 -23.79
C PRO A 204 7.29 -3.79 -22.50
N SER A 205 6.29 -2.96 -22.24
CA SER A 205 5.32 -3.13 -21.17
C SER A 205 3.93 -3.19 -21.79
N SER A 206 3.15 -4.19 -21.43
CA SER A 206 1.75 -4.31 -21.85
C SER A 206 0.81 -3.45 -21.01
N ALA A 207 1.31 -2.89 -19.93
CA ALA A 207 0.51 -2.14 -18.99
C ALA A 207 0.74 -0.64 -19.17
N SER A 208 -0.34 0.09 -19.37
CA SER A 208 -0.38 1.55 -19.34
C SER A 208 -0.31 2.13 -17.90
N ASP A 209 -0.12 1.26 -16.91
CA ASP A 209 -0.29 1.61 -15.50
C ASP A 209 0.86 2.46 -14.95
N TYR A 210 1.97 2.53 -15.66
CA TYR A 210 3.13 3.35 -15.28
C TYR A 210 3.50 4.33 -16.37
N VAL A 211 3.56 5.59 -16.01
CA VAL A 211 4.14 6.63 -16.85
C VAL A 211 5.65 6.66 -16.65
N ALA A 212 6.42 6.72 -17.72
CA ALA A 212 7.87 6.84 -17.66
C ALA A 212 8.28 8.04 -16.78
N GLY A 213 9.32 7.85 -15.96
CA GLY A 213 9.81 8.86 -15.03
C GLY A 213 9.11 8.88 -13.67
N THR A 214 8.12 8.02 -13.41
CA THR A 214 7.43 7.98 -12.10
C THR A 214 8.38 7.64 -10.95
N LEU A 215 9.31 6.70 -11.13
CA LEU A 215 10.29 6.33 -10.11
C LEU A 215 11.28 7.46 -9.83
N GLU A 216 11.77 8.09 -10.89
CA GLU A 216 12.73 9.20 -10.83
C GLU A 216 12.09 10.44 -10.19
N HIS A 217 10.85 10.75 -10.54
CA HIS A 217 10.07 11.82 -9.93
C HIS A 217 9.91 11.60 -8.43
N ALA A 218 9.45 10.42 -8.02
CA ALA A 218 9.28 10.08 -6.61
C ALA A 218 10.59 10.23 -5.82
N ARG A 219 11.72 9.77 -6.39
CA ARG A 219 13.03 9.90 -5.78
C ARG A 219 13.49 11.35 -5.67
N ARG A 220 13.29 12.15 -6.74
CA ARG A 220 13.67 13.55 -6.78
C ARG A 220 12.92 14.39 -5.75
N HIS A 221 11.65 14.09 -5.54
CA HIS A 221 10.76 14.84 -4.65
C HIS A 221 10.62 14.22 -3.26
N ASN A 222 11.38 13.14 -2.95
CA ASN A 222 11.28 12.37 -1.69
C ASN A 222 9.87 11.85 -1.40
N ILE A 223 9.12 11.47 -2.42
CA ILE A 223 7.80 10.84 -2.28
C ILE A 223 8.02 9.36 -1.99
N GLN A 224 7.43 8.85 -0.91
CA GLN A 224 7.48 7.44 -0.60
C GLN A 224 6.67 6.63 -1.61
N LEU A 225 7.32 5.72 -2.31
CA LEU A 225 6.62 4.72 -3.10
C LEU A 225 6.13 3.60 -2.18
N GLN A 226 4.82 3.35 -2.18
CA GLN A 226 4.20 2.22 -1.51
C GLN A 226 3.69 1.23 -2.57
N ALA A 227 3.91 -0.06 -2.32
CA ALA A 227 3.53 -1.12 -3.26
C ALA A 227 2.27 -1.85 -2.78
N TRP A 228 1.10 -1.56 -3.36
CA TRP A 228 -0.05 -2.42 -3.16
C TRP A 228 0.03 -3.66 -4.07
N GLY A 229 -0.64 -4.75 -3.69
CA GLY A 229 -0.51 -6.02 -4.39
C GLY A 229 0.89 -6.64 -4.32
N SER A 230 1.70 -6.22 -3.35
CA SER A 230 3.13 -6.50 -3.21
C SER A 230 3.50 -7.99 -3.24
N MET A 231 2.60 -8.87 -2.80
CA MET A 231 2.78 -10.33 -2.80
C MET A 231 2.31 -11.02 -4.09
N GLY A 232 1.77 -10.28 -5.09
CA GLY A 232 1.23 -10.87 -6.31
C GLY A 232 0.19 -11.97 -6.03
N GLN A 233 -0.64 -11.79 -5.02
CA GLN A 233 -1.66 -12.75 -4.54
C GLN A 233 -1.08 -14.13 -4.16
N GLY A 234 0.16 -14.18 -3.68
CA GLY A 234 0.85 -15.41 -3.33
C GLY A 234 1.29 -16.25 -4.54
N ARG A 235 1.38 -15.63 -5.72
CA ARG A 235 1.70 -16.31 -6.99
C ARG A 235 3.02 -17.08 -6.94
N PHE A 236 4.01 -16.59 -6.22
CA PHE A 236 5.34 -17.16 -6.13
C PHE A 236 5.63 -17.85 -4.78
N SER A 237 4.57 -18.23 -4.06
CA SER A 237 4.65 -19.12 -2.90
C SER A 237 4.67 -20.59 -3.35
N GLU A 238 4.58 -21.51 -2.39
CA GLU A 238 4.44 -22.95 -2.63
C GLU A 238 3.36 -23.30 -3.67
N ARG A 239 2.26 -22.55 -3.70
CA ARG A 239 1.21 -22.68 -4.73
C ARG A 239 1.74 -22.47 -6.15
N GLY A 240 2.71 -21.59 -6.32
CA GLY A 240 3.29 -21.29 -7.62
C GLY A 240 4.05 -22.46 -8.25
N LEU A 241 4.55 -23.39 -7.45
CA LEU A 241 5.25 -24.61 -7.91
C LEU A 241 4.33 -25.51 -8.75
N HIS A 242 3.02 -25.41 -8.54
CA HIS A 242 2.00 -26.19 -9.23
C HIS A 242 1.28 -25.40 -10.34
N SER A 243 1.80 -24.23 -10.72
CA SER A 243 1.21 -23.41 -11.79
C SER A 243 1.42 -24.04 -13.17
N ASP A 244 0.40 -23.95 -14.02
CA ASP A 244 0.50 -24.33 -15.42
C ASP A 244 1.38 -23.33 -16.21
N ASP A 245 1.45 -22.08 -15.74
CA ASP A 245 2.32 -21.06 -16.31
C ASP A 245 3.79 -21.32 -15.97
N HIS A 246 4.58 -21.57 -17.02
CA HIS A 246 5.98 -21.94 -16.90
C HIS A 246 6.81 -20.90 -16.14
N ASN A 247 6.62 -19.61 -16.45
CA ASN A 247 7.37 -18.54 -15.84
C ASN A 247 7.03 -18.40 -14.33
N THR A 248 5.74 -18.55 -13.99
CA THR A 248 5.30 -18.58 -12.59
C THR A 248 5.96 -19.71 -11.82
N ARG A 249 5.99 -20.91 -12.40
CA ARG A 249 6.60 -22.08 -11.75
C ARG A 249 8.09 -21.90 -11.56
N GLN A 250 8.84 -21.50 -12.59
CA GLN A 250 10.27 -21.24 -12.48
C GLN A 250 10.63 -20.12 -11.50
N THR A 251 9.79 -19.07 -11.45
CA THR A 251 9.98 -18.00 -10.49
C THR A 251 9.74 -18.50 -9.07
N ALA A 252 8.69 -19.30 -8.84
CA ALA A 252 8.40 -19.89 -7.54
C ALA A 252 9.53 -20.84 -7.08
N GLU A 253 10.06 -21.68 -7.98
CA GLU A 253 11.22 -22.52 -7.71
C GLU A 253 12.44 -21.71 -7.23
N MET A 254 12.74 -20.61 -7.92
CA MET A 254 13.83 -19.72 -7.54
C MET A 254 13.54 -19.02 -6.20
N VAL A 255 12.32 -18.54 -5.96
CA VAL A 255 11.93 -17.94 -4.68
C VAL A 255 12.12 -18.94 -3.54
N MET A 256 11.71 -20.20 -3.71
CA MET A 256 11.88 -21.23 -2.68
C MET A 256 13.36 -21.57 -2.43
N ALA A 257 14.17 -21.66 -3.49
CA ALA A 257 15.60 -21.88 -3.37
C ALA A 257 16.31 -20.76 -2.59
N LEU A 258 15.97 -19.49 -2.92
CA LEU A 258 16.51 -18.33 -2.22
C LEU A 258 15.99 -18.25 -0.76
N ALA A 259 14.74 -18.62 -0.51
CA ALA A 259 14.21 -18.69 0.85
C ALA A 259 15.00 -19.66 1.72
N ALA A 260 15.35 -20.82 1.17
CA ALA A 260 16.22 -21.80 1.85
C ALA A 260 17.64 -21.26 2.06
N GLU A 261 18.24 -20.62 1.04
CA GLU A 261 19.60 -20.05 1.11
C GLU A 261 19.71 -18.93 2.17
N TYR A 262 18.71 -18.03 2.21
CA TYR A 262 18.67 -16.91 3.18
C TYR A 262 18.13 -17.33 4.56
N GLY A 263 17.58 -18.53 4.70
CA GLY A 263 16.95 -19.01 5.94
C GLY A 263 15.69 -18.22 6.34
N VAL A 264 14.86 -17.87 5.36
CA VAL A 264 13.65 -17.07 5.54
C VAL A 264 12.46 -17.67 4.79
N SER A 265 11.28 -17.08 4.96
CA SER A 265 10.07 -17.47 4.21
C SER A 265 10.12 -17.03 2.74
N SER A 266 9.33 -17.68 1.89
CA SER A 266 9.14 -17.28 0.49
C SER A 266 8.54 -15.86 0.37
N GLU A 267 7.65 -15.48 1.30
CA GLU A 267 7.11 -14.13 1.41
C GLU A 267 8.21 -13.08 1.54
N ALA A 268 9.20 -13.35 2.37
CA ALA A 268 10.32 -12.44 2.58
C ALA A 268 11.15 -12.21 1.31
N ILE A 269 11.37 -13.23 0.50
CA ILE A 269 12.10 -13.12 -0.78
C ILE A 269 11.30 -12.27 -1.79
N VAL A 270 9.99 -12.52 -1.91
CA VAL A 270 9.11 -11.75 -2.82
C VAL A 270 9.11 -10.27 -2.45
N LEU A 271 8.99 -9.95 -1.17
CA LEU A 271 9.01 -8.56 -0.68
C LEU A 271 10.40 -7.93 -0.81
N ALA A 272 11.47 -8.70 -0.59
CA ALA A 272 12.85 -8.23 -0.73
C ALA A 272 13.16 -7.75 -2.15
N PHE A 273 12.49 -8.28 -3.17
CA PHE A 273 12.61 -7.80 -4.54
C PHE A 273 12.23 -6.31 -4.66
N LEU A 274 11.13 -5.90 -4.05
CA LEU A 274 10.69 -4.51 -4.01
C LEU A 274 11.62 -3.65 -3.14
N MET A 275 11.91 -4.10 -1.92
CA MET A 275 12.67 -3.35 -0.94
C MET A 275 14.15 -3.17 -1.31
N ARG A 276 14.68 -4.00 -2.23
CA ARG A 276 16.04 -3.88 -2.79
C ARG A 276 16.18 -2.69 -3.73
N HIS A 277 15.05 -2.18 -4.27
CA HIS A 277 15.07 -1.06 -5.21
C HIS A 277 15.56 0.24 -4.53
N PRO A 278 16.39 1.07 -5.21
CA PRO A 278 16.97 2.29 -4.61
C PRO A 278 15.94 3.34 -4.16
N ASN A 279 14.70 3.27 -4.68
CA ASN A 279 13.58 4.12 -4.22
C ASN A 279 13.02 3.70 -2.87
N GLN A 280 13.59 2.65 -2.24
CA GLN A 280 13.13 2.17 -0.94
C GLN A 280 11.63 1.91 -0.92
N ILE A 281 11.15 1.14 -1.90
CA ILE A 281 9.73 0.82 -2.05
C ILE A 281 9.24 0.15 -0.76
N GLN A 282 8.15 0.68 -0.21
CA GLN A 282 7.53 0.23 1.03
C GLN A 282 6.35 -0.70 0.70
N PRO A 283 6.47 -2.03 0.91
CA PRO A 283 5.39 -2.95 0.59
C PRO A 283 4.20 -2.81 1.54
N VAL A 284 3.00 -2.81 0.96
CA VAL A 284 1.74 -2.95 1.69
C VAL A 284 1.35 -4.43 1.67
N ILE A 285 1.39 -5.08 2.83
CA ILE A 285 1.00 -6.49 2.95
C ILE A 285 -0.51 -6.60 3.18
N GLY A 286 -1.18 -7.45 2.41
CA GLY A 286 -2.65 -7.54 2.39
C GLY A 286 -3.21 -8.79 3.09
N THR A 287 -2.43 -9.49 3.91
CA THR A 287 -2.89 -10.71 4.60
C THR A 287 -3.36 -10.40 6.02
N ALA A 288 -4.51 -10.94 6.41
CA ALA A 288 -4.98 -10.94 7.80
C ALA A 288 -4.59 -12.22 8.58
N ASN A 289 -3.78 -13.10 7.98
CA ASN A 289 -3.30 -14.31 8.66
C ASN A 289 -2.04 -13.97 9.49
N PRO A 290 -2.07 -14.15 10.84
CA PRO A 290 -0.94 -13.80 11.73
C PRO A 290 0.38 -14.48 11.36
N GLN A 291 0.33 -15.75 10.95
CA GLN A 291 1.54 -16.49 10.57
C GLN A 291 2.18 -15.90 9.30
N ARG A 292 1.38 -15.52 8.30
CA ARG A 292 1.86 -14.88 7.08
C ARG A 292 2.37 -13.46 7.34
N ILE A 293 1.77 -12.72 8.27
CA ILE A 293 2.29 -11.40 8.68
C ILE A 293 3.71 -11.57 9.24
N ARG A 294 3.92 -12.51 10.17
CA ARG A 294 5.25 -12.82 10.72
C ARG A 294 6.23 -13.32 9.65
N ALA A 295 5.74 -14.10 8.67
CA ALA A 295 6.54 -14.54 7.53
C ALA A 295 7.01 -13.35 6.67
N CYS A 296 6.12 -12.40 6.35
CA CYS A 296 6.47 -11.17 5.61
C CYS A 296 7.55 -10.36 6.33
N ALA A 297 7.48 -10.24 7.65
CA ALA A 297 8.44 -9.47 8.44
C ALA A 297 9.87 -10.01 8.41
N GLN A 298 10.08 -11.27 8.03
CA GLN A 298 11.41 -11.83 7.84
C GLN A 298 12.22 -11.14 6.73
N VAL A 299 11.56 -10.34 5.87
CA VAL A 299 12.22 -9.54 4.83
C VAL A 299 13.31 -8.62 5.39
N GLU A 300 13.20 -8.19 6.65
CA GLU A 300 14.21 -7.37 7.31
C GLU A 300 15.60 -8.06 7.41
N LYS A 301 15.64 -9.39 7.29
CA LYS A 301 16.85 -10.20 7.29
C LYS A 301 17.46 -10.37 5.90
N VAL A 302 16.77 -9.91 4.85
CA VAL A 302 17.14 -10.20 3.46
C VAL A 302 17.74 -8.96 2.78
N MET A 303 18.91 -9.13 2.22
CA MET A 303 19.49 -8.20 1.25
C MET A 303 19.85 -8.98 -0.01
N LEU A 304 18.96 -9.00 -0.99
CA LEU A 304 19.20 -9.70 -2.26
C LEU A 304 20.47 -9.16 -2.93
N SER A 305 21.34 -10.07 -3.39
CA SER A 305 22.44 -9.73 -4.27
C SER A 305 21.90 -9.17 -5.60
N ARG A 306 22.74 -8.49 -6.38
CA ARG A 306 22.33 -8.06 -7.73
C ARG A 306 21.97 -9.28 -8.60
N SER A 307 22.74 -10.36 -8.53
CA SER A 307 22.46 -11.59 -9.31
C SER A 307 21.12 -12.21 -8.92
N HIS A 308 20.80 -12.31 -7.64
CA HIS A 308 19.52 -12.85 -7.17
C HIS A 308 18.35 -11.96 -7.60
N TRP A 309 18.50 -10.64 -7.49
CA TRP A 309 17.48 -9.69 -7.91
C TRP A 309 17.17 -9.76 -9.40
N TYR A 310 18.22 -9.73 -10.25
CA TYR A 310 18.07 -9.85 -11.69
C TYR A 310 17.58 -11.24 -12.11
N GLY A 311 18.05 -12.29 -11.45
CA GLY A 311 17.59 -13.67 -11.71
C GLY A 311 16.08 -13.82 -11.45
N LEU A 312 15.55 -13.27 -10.36
CA LEU A 312 14.12 -13.23 -10.09
C LEU A 312 13.37 -12.46 -11.18
N PHE A 313 13.90 -11.33 -11.61
CA PHE A 313 13.29 -10.51 -12.65
C PHE A 313 13.24 -11.26 -14.01
N GLU A 314 14.34 -11.86 -14.44
CA GLU A 314 14.41 -12.66 -15.69
C GLU A 314 13.45 -13.86 -15.67
N LYS A 315 13.32 -14.55 -14.51
CA LYS A 315 12.36 -15.65 -14.39
C LYS A 315 10.93 -15.17 -14.61
N THR A 316 10.57 -13.96 -14.14
CA THR A 316 9.24 -13.40 -14.41
C THR A 316 9.05 -12.97 -15.86
N LEU A 317 10.12 -12.55 -16.55
CA LEU A 317 10.08 -12.21 -17.98
C LEU A 317 9.99 -13.45 -18.87
N GLY A 318 10.59 -14.57 -18.45
CA GLY A 318 10.73 -15.78 -19.23
C GLY A 318 11.86 -15.73 -20.28
N HIS A 319 12.70 -14.71 -20.24
CA HIS A 319 13.86 -14.53 -21.11
C HIS A 319 14.89 -13.63 -20.43
N GLU A 320 16.12 -13.66 -20.93
CA GLU A 320 17.17 -12.76 -20.49
C GLU A 320 16.82 -11.29 -20.78
N ILE A 321 17.32 -10.39 -19.92
CA ILE A 321 17.26 -8.95 -20.20
C ILE A 321 18.16 -8.64 -21.40
N PRO A 322 17.77 -7.70 -22.30
CA PRO A 322 18.58 -7.33 -23.46
C PRO A 322 19.88 -6.61 -23.10
#